data_42ae0d2cee72d1a7e0928c8e5ce0a686
#
_entry.id   42ae0d2cee72d1a7e0928c8e5ce0a686
#
_cell.length_a   1.000
_cell.length_b   1.000
_cell.length_c   1.000
_cell.angle_alpha   90.00
_cell.angle_beta   90.00
_cell.angle_gamma   90.00
#
_symmetry.space_group_name_H-M   'P 1'
#
loop_
_entity.id
_entity.type
_entity.pdbx_description
1 polymer ?
#
loop_
_entity_poly.entity_id
_entity_poly.type
_entity_poly.pdbx_seq_one_letter_code
_entity_poly.pdbx_strand_id
1 'polypeptide(L)'
;GDISEDRLDDAVRKILTVKDRLGMLDGRKPHEYENYVGKTEHRKLAREAVSKSLVLLKNNDNLLPLDSTKHFLVIGNAAVEIMNQMGGWTITWQGTELNRSDFPNTLSIYEALAEQVTENGGSIEFSQNGTYKQKPDYVISVYGENPYAEFFGDVKDLSFKSSDLNYLNAMRKLSSESIPITSIFLSGRPLAVNKQINLSSAFIAAWLPGQ
;
A
#
# COMPACT_ATOMS: atom_id res chain seq x y z
N GLY A 1 51.36 -6.87 -8.38
CA GLY A 1 50.01 -6.50 -8.13
C GLY A 1 49.77 -5.04 -8.38
N ASP A 2 48.58 -4.73 -8.76
CA ASP A 2 48.11 -3.35 -9.11
C ASP A 2 47.84 -2.48 -7.85
N ILE A 3 47.87 -3.09 -6.67
CA ILE A 3 47.65 -2.43 -5.39
C ILE A 3 48.79 -2.80 -4.45
N SER A 4 49.44 -1.81 -3.80
CA SER A 4 50.45 -2.03 -2.81
C SER A 4 49.90 -2.56 -1.49
N GLU A 5 50.66 -3.30 -0.75
CA GLU A 5 50.31 -3.78 0.60
C GLU A 5 49.97 -2.61 1.54
N ASP A 6 50.77 -1.53 1.50
CA ASP A 6 50.52 -0.33 2.31
C ASP A 6 49.14 0.27 2.05
N ARG A 7 48.70 0.26 0.77
CA ARG A 7 47.36 0.75 0.43
C ARG A 7 46.27 -0.16 0.98
N LEU A 8 46.50 -1.47 0.92
CA LEU A 8 45.59 -2.47 1.50
C LEU A 8 45.49 -2.31 3.02
N ASP A 9 46.65 -2.21 3.68
CA ASP A 9 46.72 -2.02 5.13
C ASP A 9 46.05 -0.72 5.59
N ASP A 10 46.22 0.36 4.84
CA ASP A 10 45.51 1.62 5.12
C ASP A 10 43.97 1.45 5.06
N ALA A 11 43.47 0.76 4.06
CA ALA A 11 42.05 0.50 3.93
C ALA A 11 41.53 -0.36 5.09
N VAL A 12 42.19 -1.46 5.40
CA VAL A 12 41.85 -2.37 6.51
C VAL A 12 41.90 -1.65 7.85
N ARG A 13 42.95 -0.87 8.10
CA ARG A 13 43.08 -0.09 9.33
C ARG A 13 41.93 0.87 9.54
N LYS A 14 41.50 1.56 8.51
CA LYS A 14 40.32 2.48 8.59
C LYS A 14 39.05 1.76 8.99
N ILE A 15 38.78 0.60 8.41
CA ILE A 15 37.60 -0.21 8.73
C ILE A 15 37.67 -0.72 10.17
N LEU A 16 38.85 -1.29 10.56
CA LEU A 16 39.06 -1.82 11.91
C LEU A 16 39.00 -0.72 12.97
N THR A 17 39.51 0.47 12.68
CA THR A 17 39.41 1.62 13.60
C THR A 17 37.95 2.00 13.90
N VAL A 18 37.09 1.96 12.90
CA VAL A 18 35.64 2.23 13.12
C VAL A 18 35.02 1.12 13.97
N LYS A 19 35.34 -0.14 13.66
CA LYS A 19 34.83 -1.29 14.45
C LYS A 19 35.29 -1.23 15.90
N ASP A 20 36.58 -0.92 16.15
CA ASP A 20 37.16 -0.76 17.48
C ASP A 20 36.43 0.35 18.26
N ARG A 21 36.32 1.56 17.68
CA ARG A 21 35.60 2.69 18.30
C ARG A 21 34.15 2.38 18.66
N LEU A 22 33.51 1.49 17.93
CA LEU A 22 32.15 1.01 18.18
C LEU A 22 32.10 -0.13 19.21
N GLY A 23 33.26 -0.59 19.75
CA GLY A 23 33.36 -1.71 20.67
C GLY A 23 33.04 -3.07 20.02
N MET A 24 33.05 -3.15 18.69
CA MET A 24 32.74 -4.40 18.00
C MET A 24 33.82 -5.46 18.09
N LEU A 25 35.07 -5.05 18.31
CA LEU A 25 36.22 -5.96 18.50
C LEU A 25 36.27 -6.52 19.91
N ASP A 26 35.68 -5.90 20.89
CA ASP A 26 35.62 -6.30 22.29
C ASP A 26 34.42 -7.22 22.62
N GLY A 27 33.81 -7.79 21.61
CA GLY A 27 32.66 -8.70 21.78
C GLY A 27 31.37 -8.02 22.23
N ARG A 28 31.19 -6.73 21.91
CA ARG A 28 29.94 -6.02 22.15
C ARG A 28 28.78 -6.81 21.52
N LYS A 29 27.85 -7.24 22.35
CA LYS A 29 26.63 -7.87 21.88
C LYS A 29 25.74 -6.82 21.22
N PRO A 30 24.99 -7.16 20.17
CA PRO A 30 23.93 -6.30 19.65
C PRO A 30 22.99 -5.89 20.79
N HIS A 31 22.50 -4.68 20.75
CA HIS A 31 21.48 -4.24 21.70
C HIS A 31 20.22 -5.11 21.50
N GLU A 32 19.77 -5.75 22.56
CA GLU A 32 18.48 -6.45 22.54
C GLU A 32 17.39 -5.38 22.65
N TYR A 33 16.81 -5.03 21.50
CA TYR A 33 15.68 -4.10 21.42
C TYR A 33 14.36 -4.87 21.61
N GLU A 34 14.26 -5.62 22.71
CA GLU A 34 13.00 -6.29 23.03
C GLU A 34 11.87 -5.25 23.14
N ASN A 35 10.80 -5.49 22.40
CA ASN A 35 9.56 -4.72 22.43
C ASN A 35 9.60 -3.26 21.91
N TYR A 36 10.58 -2.88 21.09
CA TYR A 36 10.57 -1.54 20.49
C TYR A 36 9.80 -1.47 19.17
N VAL A 37 9.82 -2.54 18.37
CA VAL A 37 9.16 -2.59 17.06
C VAL A 37 7.65 -2.74 17.24
N GLY A 38 6.88 -1.92 16.51
CA GLY A 38 5.42 -2.02 16.48
C GLY A 38 4.68 -1.58 17.75
N LYS A 39 5.32 -0.77 18.61
CA LYS A 39 4.64 -0.15 19.76
C LYS A 39 3.44 0.69 19.34
N THR A 40 2.50 0.88 20.26
CA THR A 40 1.28 1.65 20.02
C THR A 40 1.57 3.07 19.50
N GLU A 41 2.56 3.74 20.06
CA GLU A 41 2.99 5.06 19.63
C GLU A 41 3.56 5.06 18.20
N HIS A 42 4.28 4.01 17.80
CA HIS A 42 4.79 3.86 16.44
C HIS A 42 3.66 3.64 15.43
N ARG A 43 2.70 2.80 15.78
CA ARG A 43 1.50 2.56 14.95
C ARG A 43 0.66 3.83 14.79
N LYS A 44 0.51 4.60 15.87
CA LYS A 44 -0.21 5.89 15.84
C LYS A 44 0.50 6.88 14.91
N LEU A 45 1.82 6.98 15.01
CA LEU A 45 2.62 7.85 14.14
C LEU A 45 2.54 7.41 12.66
N ALA A 46 2.64 6.10 12.40
CA ALA A 46 2.51 5.54 11.05
C ALA A 46 1.13 5.88 10.46
N ARG A 47 0.04 5.68 11.22
CA ARG A 47 -1.32 6.04 10.79
C ARG A 47 -1.47 7.54 10.49
N GLU A 48 -0.87 8.39 11.32
CA GLU A 48 -0.85 9.84 11.08
C GLU A 48 -0.09 10.18 9.79
N ALA A 49 1.06 9.54 9.55
CA ALA A 49 1.84 9.74 8.33
C ALA A 49 1.03 9.32 7.08
N VAL A 50 0.36 8.18 7.12
CA VAL A 50 -0.54 7.74 6.03
C VAL A 50 -1.63 8.77 5.78
N SER A 51 -2.35 9.18 6.82
CA SER A 51 -3.44 10.15 6.69
C SER A 51 -2.99 11.48 6.07
N LYS A 52 -1.77 11.93 6.37
CA LYS A 52 -1.17 13.16 5.82
C LYS A 52 -0.59 12.99 4.42
N SER A 53 -0.29 11.76 4.00
CA SER A 53 0.28 11.46 2.68
C SER A 53 -0.76 11.23 1.59
N LEU A 54 -2.00 10.90 1.95
CA LEU A 54 -3.07 10.69 0.98
C LEU A 54 -3.34 11.96 0.17
N VAL A 55 -3.52 11.81 -1.15
CA VAL A 55 -3.79 12.92 -2.04
C VAL A 55 -5.16 12.76 -2.67
N LEU A 56 -6.08 13.67 -2.36
CA LEU A 56 -7.41 13.73 -2.97
C LEU A 56 -7.32 14.45 -4.32
N LEU A 57 -7.36 13.69 -5.41
CA LEU A 57 -7.25 14.23 -6.78
C LEU A 57 -8.60 14.63 -7.39
N LYS A 58 -9.69 14.03 -6.91
CA LYS A 58 -11.04 14.30 -7.40
C LYS A 58 -12.05 14.07 -6.28
N ASN A 59 -13.05 14.97 -6.17
CA ASN A 59 -14.18 14.83 -5.25
C ASN A 59 -15.39 15.61 -5.80
N ASN A 60 -16.06 15.01 -6.78
CA ASN A 60 -17.23 15.62 -7.40
C ASN A 60 -18.35 15.71 -6.38
N ASP A 61 -19.08 16.83 -6.43
CA ASP A 61 -20.29 17.08 -5.62
C ASP A 61 -20.05 16.89 -4.11
N ASN A 62 -18.82 17.04 -3.65
CA ASN A 62 -18.41 16.80 -2.27
C ASN A 62 -18.83 15.41 -1.77
N LEU A 63 -18.66 14.38 -2.61
CA LEU A 63 -19.00 12.99 -2.28
C LEU A 63 -18.34 12.52 -0.97
N LEU A 64 -17.07 12.89 -0.77
CA LEU A 64 -16.35 12.58 0.47
C LEU A 64 -16.54 13.71 1.51
N PRO A 65 -16.72 13.35 2.80
CA PRO A 65 -16.67 11.99 3.38
C PRO A 65 -17.93 11.18 3.10
N LEU A 66 -17.80 9.86 2.91
CA LEU A 66 -18.92 8.95 2.72
C LEU A 66 -19.69 8.75 4.04
N ASP A 67 -21.00 8.58 3.93
CA ASP A 67 -21.85 8.23 5.07
C ASP A 67 -21.68 6.74 5.39
N SER A 68 -20.97 6.44 6.49
CA SER A 68 -20.63 5.08 6.92
C SER A 68 -21.84 4.25 7.36
N THR A 69 -23.03 4.82 7.48
CA THR A 69 -24.28 4.09 7.81
C THR A 69 -24.91 3.42 6.59
N LYS A 70 -24.38 3.65 5.39
CA LYS A 70 -24.90 3.19 4.10
C LYS A 70 -24.41 1.79 3.73
N HIS A 71 -24.86 1.31 2.56
CA HIS A 71 -24.45 0.05 1.98
C HIS A 71 -23.31 0.25 0.97
N PHE A 72 -22.19 -0.45 1.18
CA PHE A 72 -20.98 -0.34 0.37
C PHE A 72 -20.71 -1.62 -0.43
N LEU A 73 -20.27 -1.44 -1.66
CA LEU A 73 -19.64 -2.49 -2.45
C LEU A 73 -18.16 -2.15 -2.63
N VAL A 74 -17.27 -3.04 -2.23
CA VAL A 74 -15.84 -2.92 -2.50
C VAL A 74 -15.45 -3.81 -3.66
N ILE A 75 -14.70 -3.26 -4.61
CA ILE A 75 -14.22 -3.97 -5.80
C ILE A 75 -12.71 -3.79 -5.97
N GLY A 76 -12.10 -4.68 -6.75
CA GLY A 76 -10.66 -4.68 -7.02
C GLY A 76 -9.86 -5.51 -6.02
N ASN A 77 -8.93 -6.30 -6.54
CA ASN A 77 -8.15 -7.26 -5.76
C ASN A 77 -7.26 -6.60 -4.71
N ALA A 78 -6.76 -5.40 -4.97
CA ALA A 78 -5.93 -4.67 -4.01
C ALA A 78 -6.66 -4.30 -2.70
N ALA A 79 -7.99 -4.44 -2.65
CA ALA A 79 -8.76 -4.27 -1.42
C ALA A 79 -8.47 -5.36 -0.38
N VAL A 80 -8.16 -6.58 -0.82
CA VAL A 80 -7.95 -7.76 0.03
C VAL A 80 -6.51 -8.28 0.01
N GLU A 81 -5.73 -7.89 -1.00
CA GLU A 81 -4.33 -8.30 -1.17
C GLU A 81 -3.40 -7.35 -0.41
N ILE A 82 -2.97 -7.76 0.78
CA ILE A 82 -2.11 -6.94 1.66
C ILE A 82 -0.81 -6.52 0.98
N MET A 83 -0.21 -7.37 0.14
CA MET A 83 1.03 -7.04 -0.54
C MET A 83 0.93 -5.78 -1.40
N ASN A 84 -0.25 -5.45 -1.93
CA ASN A 84 -0.44 -4.22 -2.71
C ASN A 84 -0.33 -2.93 -1.86
N GLN A 85 -0.49 -3.03 -0.54
CA GLN A 85 -0.30 -1.91 0.40
C GLN A 85 1.17 -1.67 0.72
N MET A 86 2.02 -2.68 0.48
CA MET A 86 3.45 -2.68 0.73
C MET A 86 4.22 -2.25 -0.51
N GLY A 87 5.53 -2.15 -0.40
CA GLY A 87 6.41 -1.86 -1.53
C GLY A 87 7.54 -2.87 -1.63
N GLY A 88 8.45 -2.65 -2.57
CA GLY A 88 9.73 -3.35 -2.62
C GLY A 88 10.47 -3.22 -1.29
N TRP A 89 11.36 -4.16 -1.00
CA TRP A 89 12.10 -4.30 0.26
C TRP A 89 11.24 -4.57 1.49
N THR A 90 9.98 -4.89 1.30
CA THR A 90 9.14 -5.43 2.39
C THR A 90 9.41 -6.91 2.52
N ILE A 91 10.13 -7.32 3.57
CA ILE A 91 10.59 -8.69 3.88
C ILE A 91 11.48 -9.27 2.78
N THR A 92 11.04 -9.28 1.53
CA THR A 92 11.81 -9.72 0.36
C THR A 92 12.23 -8.53 -0.50
N TRP A 93 13.22 -8.71 -1.37
CA TRP A 93 13.71 -7.63 -2.22
C TRP A 93 12.62 -6.98 -3.07
N GLN A 94 11.84 -7.77 -3.79
CA GLN A 94 10.77 -7.24 -4.64
C GLN A 94 9.45 -6.99 -3.89
N GLY A 95 9.34 -7.41 -2.62
CA GLY A 95 8.08 -7.39 -1.87
C GLY A 95 7.07 -8.42 -2.38
N THR A 96 7.55 -9.42 -3.11
CA THR A 96 6.77 -10.53 -3.69
C THR A 96 7.04 -11.84 -2.97
N GLU A 97 6.32 -12.91 -3.34
CA GLU A 97 6.46 -14.25 -2.72
C GLU A 97 6.11 -14.26 -1.21
N LEU A 98 5.24 -13.36 -0.81
CA LEU A 98 4.73 -13.20 0.54
C LEU A 98 3.27 -13.63 0.59
N ASN A 99 2.80 -13.91 1.80
CA ASN A 99 1.42 -14.29 2.04
C ASN A 99 0.88 -13.64 3.32
N ARG A 100 -0.40 -13.84 3.60
CA ARG A 100 -1.08 -13.22 4.75
C ARG A 100 -0.39 -13.51 6.09
N SER A 101 0.20 -14.69 6.27
CA SER A 101 0.84 -15.08 7.53
C SER A 101 2.12 -14.30 7.84
N ASP A 102 2.72 -13.68 6.82
CA ASP A 102 3.90 -12.82 7.00
C ASP A 102 3.52 -11.47 7.63
N PHE A 103 2.22 -11.14 7.66
CA PHE A 103 1.64 -9.88 8.17
C PHE A 103 0.55 -10.14 9.22
N PRO A 104 0.86 -10.77 10.35
CA PRO A 104 -0.17 -11.29 11.28
C PRO A 104 -1.04 -10.21 11.92
N ASN A 105 -0.57 -8.96 11.99
CA ASN A 105 -1.25 -7.86 12.66
C ASN A 105 -1.72 -6.75 11.70
N THR A 106 -1.78 -7.06 10.40
CA THR A 106 -2.13 -6.10 9.36
C THR A 106 -3.56 -6.35 8.88
N LEU A 107 -4.34 -5.31 8.76
CA LEU A 107 -5.64 -5.36 8.08
C LEU A 107 -5.46 -5.02 6.60
N SER A 108 -6.18 -5.74 5.74
CA SER A 108 -6.39 -5.27 4.37
C SER A 108 -7.27 -4.02 4.36
N ILE A 109 -7.27 -3.27 3.26
CA ILE A 109 -8.13 -2.10 3.11
C ILE A 109 -9.60 -2.49 3.29
N TYR A 110 -10.01 -3.64 2.73
CA TYR A 110 -11.38 -4.14 2.90
C TYR A 110 -11.71 -4.43 4.36
N GLU A 111 -10.83 -5.11 5.10
CA GLU A 111 -11.05 -5.43 6.52
C GLU A 111 -11.20 -4.16 7.36
N ALA A 112 -10.30 -3.18 7.16
CA ALA A 112 -10.36 -1.91 7.89
C ALA A 112 -11.64 -1.10 7.56
N LEU A 113 -12.07 -1.10 6.29
CA LEU A 113 -13.33 -0.48 5.90
C LEU A 113 -14.53 -1.23 6.49
N ALA A 114 -14.48 -2.57 6.52
CA ALA A 114 -15.55 -3.39 7.07
C ALA A 114 -15.75 -3.17 8.57
N GLU A 115 -14.68 -3.08 9.34
CA GLU A 115 -14.74 -2.69 10.74
C GLU A 115 -15.44 -1.33 10.91
N GLN A 116 -14.93 -0.31 10.22
CA GLN A 116 -15.45 1.06 10.34
C GLN A 116 -16.91 1.21 9.91
N VAL A 117 -17.32 0.58 8.80
CA VAL A 117 -18.70 0.64 8.29
C VAL A 117 -19.64 -0.10 9.24
N THR A 118 -19.26 -1.28 9.70
CA THR A 118 -20.10 -2.10 10.59
C THR A 118 -20.28 -1.45 11.96
N GLU A 119 -19.23 -0.88 12.54
CA GLU A 119 -19.29 -0.14 13.80
C GLU A 119 -20.26 1.05 13.75
N ASN A 120 -20.43 1.66 12.59
CA ASN A 120 -21.36 2.77 12.37
C ASN A 120 -22.76 2.33 11.91
N GLY A 121 -23.04 1.03 11.87
CA GLY A 121 -24.37 0.49 11.52
C GLY A 121 -24.63 0.38 10.03
N GLY A 122 -23.63 0.57 9.17
CA GLY A 122 -23.70 0.33 7.74
C GLY A 122 -23.51 -1.14 7.38
N SER A 123 -23.48 -1.41 6.08
CA SER A 123 -23.17 -2.74 5.56
C SER A 123 -22.20 -2.66 4.38
N ILE A 124 -21.38 -3.70 4.22
CA ILE A 124 -20.32 -3.73 3.22
C ILE A 124 -20.16 -5.14 2.67
N GLU A 125 -19.99 -5.25 1.36
CA GLU A 125 -19.65 -6.51 0.70
C GLU A 125 -18.46 -6.33 -0.25
N PHE A 126 -17.72 -7.41 -0.49
CA PHE A 126 -16.65 -7.46 -1.45
C PHE A 126 -17.04 -8.28 -2.67
N SER A 127 -16.73 -7.77 -3.86
CA SER A 127 -16.94 -8.50 -5.11
C SER A 127 -15.91 -8.09 -6.16
N GLN A 128 -15.04 -8.99 -6.54
CA GLN A 128 -13.99 -8.72 -7.51
C GLN A 128 -14.53 -8.29 -8.89
N ASN A 129 -15.69 -8.80 -9.29
CA ASN A 129 -16.31 -8.55 -10.59
C ASN A 129 -17.49 -7.53 -10.56
N GLY A 130 -17.73 -6.91 -9.39
CA GLY A 130 -18.80 -5.91 -9.24
C GLY A 130 -20.23 -6.49 -9.25
N THR A 131 -20.40 -7.77 -8.93
CA THR A 131 -21.72 -8.32 -8.62
C THR A 131 -22.10 -7.96 -7.19
N TYR A 132 -23.37 -7.74 -6.93
CA TYR A 132 -23.86 -7.41 -5.61
C TYR A 132 -25.21 -8.10 -5.35
N LYS A 133 -25.52 -8.32 -4.09
CA LYS A 133 -26.81 -8.90 -3.65
C LYS A 133 -27.88 -7.83 -3.50
N GLN A 134 -27.48 -6.66 -3.02
CA GLN A 134 -28.32 -5.49 -2.87
C GLN A 134 -27.62 -4.32 -3.57
N LYS A 135 -28.37 -3.44 -4.25
CA LYS A 135 -27.80 -2.27 -4.90
C LYS A 135 -27.08 -1.41 -3.87
N PRO A 136 -25.77 -1.18 -4.03
CA PRO A 136 -25.02 -0.38 -3.08
C PRO A 136 -25.32 1.12 -3.23
N ASP A 137 -25.19 1.84 -2.12
CA ASP A 137 -25.23 3.31 -2.13
C ASP A 137 -23.91 3.88 -2.65
N TYR A 138 -22.78 3.20 -2.32
CA TYR A 138 -21.43 3.60 -2.71
C TYR A 138 -20.60 2.41 -3.17
N VAL A 139 -19.72 2.69 -4.13
CA VAL A 139 -18.67 1.74 -4.54
C VAL A 139 -17.32 2.28 -4.13
N ILE A 140 -16.49 1.43 -3.53
CA ILE A 140 -15.07 1.70 -3.29
C ILE A 140 -14.26 0.77 -4.19
N SER A 141 -13.52 1.31 -5.14
CA SER A 141 -12.67 0.55 -6.06
C SER A 141 -11.22 0.68 -5.64
N VAL A 142 -10.60 -0.43 -5.22
CA VAL A 142 -9.20 -0.47 -4.77
C VAL A 142 -8.35 -1.26 -5.75
N TYR A 143 -7.37 -0.60 -6.34
CA TYR A 143 -6.49 -1.18 -7.35
C TYR A 143 -5.14 -0.48 -7.33
N GLY A 144 -4.13 -1.10 -7.92
CA GLY A 144 -2.80 -0.53 -7.92
C GLY A 144 -1.76 -1.39 -8.61
N GLU A 145 -0.51 -1.03 -8.42
CA GLU A 145 0.64 -1.83 -8.87
C GLU A 145 0.89 -2.98 -7.89
N ASN A 146 1.42 -4.09 -8.40
CA ASN A 146 2.04 -5.09 -7.54
C ASN A 146 3.35 -4.52 -6.98
N PRO A 147 3.83 -5.01 -5.83
CA PRO A 147 5.12 -4.58 -5.29
C PRO A 147 6.27 -4.83 -6.27
N TYR A 148 7.22 -3.93 -6.28
CA TYR A 148 8.46 -4.04 -7.06
C TYR A 148 9.58 -3.25 -6.40
N ALA A 149 10.82 -3.62 -6.71
CA ALA A 149 12.03 -2.85 -6.44
C ALA A 149 12.80 -2.62 -7.75
N GLU A 150 14.12 -2.44 -7.65
CA GLU A 150 15.00 -2.17 -8.78
C GLU A 150 14.84 -3.23 -9.88
N PHE A 151 15.00 -2.84 -11.12
CA PHE A 151 14.89 -3.61 -12.37
C PHE A 151 13.46 -4.00 -12.72
N PHE A 152 12.73 -4.68 -11.85
CA PHE A 152 11.34 -5.09 -12.12
C PHE A 152 10.36 -3.91 -12.16
N GLY A 153 10.71 -2.83 -11.47
CA GLY A 153 9.96 -1.58 -11.52
C GLY A 153 10.25 -0.72 -12.76
N ASP A 154 11.28 -1.03 -13.53
CA ASP A 154 11.69 -0.21 -14.67
C ASP A 154 10.69 -0.32 -15.83
N VAL A 155 10.10 0.80 -16.19
CA VAL A 155 9.15 0.88 -17.30
C VAL A 155 9.41 2.12 -18.16
N LYS A 156 9.19 2.00 -19.47
CA LYS A 156 9.31 3.12 -20.41
C LYS A 156 8.04 3.96 -20.51
N ASP A 157 6.90 3.39 -20.14
CA ASP A 157 5.58 4.00 -20.22
C ASP A 157 4.95 4.01 -18.83
N LEU A 158 4.63 5.21 -18.33
CA LEU A 158 4.02 5.44 -17.02
C LEU A 158 2.48 5.35 -17.06
N SER A 159 1.89 4.78 -18.10
CA SER A 159 0.46 4.44 -18.07
C SER A 159 0.20 3.28 -17.12
N PHE A 160 -0.76 3.43 -16.23
CA PHE A 160 -1.16 2.34 -15.34
C PHE A 160 -1.70 1.15 -16.13
N LYS A 161 -1.08 0.00 -15.92
CA LYS A 161 -1.46 -1.29 -16.51
C LYS A 161 -1.70 -2.29 -15.38
N SER A 162 -2.95 -2.62 -15.13
CA SER A 162 -3.30 -3.69 -14.19
C SER A 162 -3.28 -5.04 -14.90
N SER A 163 -2.79 -6.05 -14.22
CA SER A 163 -2.98 -7.46 -14.62
C SER A 163 -4.43 -7.93 -14.43
N ASP A 164 -5.15 -7.35 -13.49
CA ASP A 164 -6.57 -7.58 -13.27
C ASP A 164 -7.40 -6.52 -14.00
N LEU A 165 -8.17 -6.93 -15.01
CA LEU A 165 -9.10 -6.06 -15.74
C LEU A 165 -10.52 -6.12 -15.18
N ASN A 166 -10.80 -7.01 -14.24
CA ASN A 166 -12.16 -7.21 -13.72
C ASN A 166 -12.68 -5.95 -13.04
N TYR A 167 -11.86 -5.30 -12.21
CA TYR A 167 -12.26 -4.07 -11.53
C TYR A 167 -12.65 -2.95 -12.51
N LEU A 168 -11.94 -2.79 -13.63
CA LEU A 168 -12.22 -1.73 -14.60
C LEU A 168 -13.55 -1.99 -15.33
N ASN A 169 -13.87 -3.24 -15.64
CA ASN A 169 -15.15 -3.63 -16.23
C ASN A 169 -16.27 -3.45 -15.20
N ALA A 170 -16.03 -3.81 -13.94
CA ALA A 170 -16.95 -3.56 -12.83
C ALA A 170 -17.21 -2.07 -12.65
N MET A 171 -16.18 -1.22 -12.65
CA MET A 171 -16.33 0.24 -12.58
C MET A 171 -17.21 0.78 -13.71
N ARG A 172 -16.99 0.33 -14.96
CA ARG A 172 -17.80 0.78 -16.11
C ARG A 172 -19.27 0.41 -15.93
N LYS A 173 -19.55 -0.83 -15.54
CA LYS A 173 -20.91 -1.32 -15.27
C LYS A 173 -21.58 -0.47 -14.18
N LEU A 174 -20.95 -0.37 -13.00
CA LEU A 174 -21.49 0.32 -11.83
C LEU A 174 -21.67 1.83 -12.10
N SER A 175 -20.75 2.44 -12.84
CA SER A 175 -20.89 3.83 -13.30
C SER A 175 -22.10 4.02 -14.24
N SER A 176 -22.36 3.06 -15.14
CA SER A 176 -23.55 3.10 -16.01
C SER A 176 -24.86 2.95 -15.25
N GLU A 177 -24.82 2.36 -14.05
CA GLU A 177 -25.95 2.26 -13.11
C GLU A 177 -26.10 3.51 -12.23
N SER A 178 -25.28 4.55 -12.48
CA SER A 178 -25.24 5.81 -11.72
C SER A 178 -24.92 5.64 -10.24
N ILE A 179 -24.12 4.63 -9.89
CA ILE A 179 -23.64 4.43 -8.53
C ILE A 179 -22.32 5.21 -8.36
N PRO A 180 -22.18 6.09 -7.36
CA PRO A 180 -20.96 6.86 -7.17
C PRO A 180 -19.79 5.96 -6.77
N ILE A 181 -18.62 6.17 -7.42
CA ILE A 181 -17.42 5.37 -7.25
C ILE A 181 -16.32 6.21 -6.62
N THR A 182 -15.82 5.78 -5.50
CA THR A 182 -14.56 6.28 -4.90
C THR A 182 -13.43 5.34 -5.26
N SER A 183 -12.41 5.83 -5.94
CA SER A 183 -11.19 5.07 -6.22
C SER A 183 -10.12 5.31 -5.17
N ILE A 184 -9.49 4.22 -4.70
CA ILE A 184 -8.27 4.21 -3.89
C ILE A 184 -7.18 3.56 -4.75
N PHE A 185 -6.22 4.36 -5.17
CA PHE A 185 -5.15 3.94 -6.06
C PHE A 185 -3.84 3.74 -5.30
N LEU A 186 -3.31 2.51 -5.36
CA LEU A 186 -2.06 2.11 -4.70
C LEU A 186 -0.92 2.09 -5.73
N SER A 187 0.12 2.88 -5.51
CA SER A 187 1.30 2.88 -6.38
C SER A 187 2.52 3.47 -5.69
N GLY A 188 3.70 2.99 -6.05
CA GLY A 188 4.98 3.54 -5.57
C GLY A 188 5.44 4.77 -6.35
N ARG A 189 4.69 5.20 -7.37
CA ARG A 189 5.05 6.31 -8.28
C ARG A 189 3.81 6.94 -8.92
N PRO A 190 3.90 8.18 -9.45
CA PRO A 190 2.84 8.77 -10.26
C PRO A 190 2.67 8.00 -11.58
N LEU A 191 1.43 7.62 -11.89
CA LEU A 191 1.06 6.94 -13.12
C LEU A 191 -0.12 7.63 -13.79
N ALA A 192 -0.21 7.52 -15.12
CA ALA A 192 -1.36 8.00 -15.87
C ALA A 192 -2.55 7.05 -15.67
N VAL A 193 -3.60 7.53 -15.02
CA VAL A 193 -4.81 6.78 -14.63
C VAL A 193 -6.10 7.36 -15.24
N ASN A 194 -6.01 7.90 -16.45
CA ASN A 194 -7.10 8.64 -17.10
C ASN A 194 -8.43 7.85 -17.15
N LYS A 195 -8.37 6.55 -17.47
CA LYS A 195 -9.56 5.72 -17.55
C LYS A 195 -10.25 5.59 -16.19
N GLN A 196 -9.46 5.40 -15.16
CA GLN A 196 -9.92 5.17 -13.79
C GLN A 196 -10.49 6.46 -13.18
N ILE A 197 -9.76 7.56 -13.28
CA ILE A 197 -10.19 8.84 -12.70
C ILE A 197 -11.45 9.36 -13.39
N ASN A 198 -11.64 9.09 -14.70
CA ASN A 198 -12.84 9.49 -15.42
C ASN A 198 -14.09 8.72 -15.00
N LEU A 199 -13.94 7.47 -14.57
CA LEU A 199 -15.02 6.63 -14.06
C LEU A 199 -15.34 6.89 -12.59
N SER A 200 -14.47 7.59 -11.88
CA SER A 200 -14.61 7.83 -10.44
C SER A 200 -15.36 9.15 -10.16
N SER A 201 -16.19 9.15 -9.13
CA SER A 201 -16.77 10.36 -8.54
C SER A 201 -15.80 11.02 -7.56
N ALA A 202 -15.03 10.20 -6.81
CA ALA A 202 -13.89 10.64 -6.01
C ALA A 202 -12.66 9.77 -6.29
N PHE A 203 -11.45 10.34 -6.19
CA PHE A 203 -10.20 9.64 -6.47
C PHE A 203 -9.12 10.02 -5.45
N ILE A 204 -8.60 9.02 -4.78
CA ILE A 204 -7.54 9.14 -3.78
C ILE A 204 -6.29 8.42 -4.30
N ALA A 205 -5.17 9.12 -4.44
CA ALA A 205 -3.85 8.53 -4.59
C ALA A 205 -3.33 8.19 -3.19
N ALA A 206 -3.26 6.90 -2.88
CA ALA A 206 -2.96 6.43 -1.53
C ALA A 206 -1.50 6.00 -1.37
N TRP A 207 -0.72 6.00 -2.44
CA TRP A 207 0.66 5.56 -2.45
C TRP A 207 0.80 4.12 -1.95
N LEU A 208 1.72 3.87 -1.03
CA LEU A 208 1.96 2.59 -0.37
C LEU A 208 1.74 2.80 1.14
N PRO A 209 0.52 2.60 1.64
CA PRO A 209 0.17 2.93 3.03
C PRO A 209 0.83 2.01 4.06
N GLY A 210 1.33 0.83 3.65
CA GLY A 210 2.00 -0.11 4.55
C GLY A 210 1.05 -0.89 5.46
N GLN A 211 1.55 -1.23 6.65
CA GLN A 211 0.85 -2.01 7.68
C GLN A 211 -0.04 -1.16 8.55
#